data_98c93c8f6e6acae8194dc89b66664de4
#
_entry.id   98c93c8f6e6acae8194dc89b66664de4
#
_cell.length_a   1.000
_cell.length_b   1.000
_cell.length_c   1.000
_cell.angle_alpha   90.00
_cell.angle_beta   90.00
_cell.angle_gamma   90.00
#
_symmetry.space_group_name_H-M   'P 1'
#
loop_
_entity.id
_entity.type
_entity.pdbx_description
1 polymer ?
#
loop_
_entity_poly.entity_id
_entity_poly.type
_entity_poly.pdbx_seq_one_letter_code
_entity_poly.pdbx_strand_id
1 'polypeptide(L)' 'MARVLIPLAQGCEELEAVTVIDLLRRAGIEVVTAGLQEGLVKCSRGTVLLPDSVLD' A
#
# COMPACT_ATOMS: atom_id res chain seq x y z
N MET A 1 -8.50 -5.78 17.76
CA MET A 1 -7.31 -5.27 17.05
C MET A 1 -7.76 -4.58 15.77
N ALA A 2 -7.26 -3.38 15.52
CA ALA A 2 -7.66 -2.63 14.33
C ALA A 2 -7.00 -3.22 13.07
N ARG A 3 -7.72 -3.16 11.96
CA ARG A 3 -7.24 -3.64 10.68
C ARG A 3 -7.58 -2.61 9.61
N VAL A 4 -6.60 -2.26 8.80
CA VAL A 4 -6.74 -1.20 7.79
C VAL A 4 -6.39 -1.76 6.41
N LEU A 5 -7.23 -1.47 5.43
CA LEU A 5 -6.96 -1.77 4.04
C LEU A 5 -6.50 -0.51 3.33
N ILE A 6 -5.36 -0.59 2.67
CA ILE A 6 -4.83 0.55 1.92
C ILE A 6 -4.76 0.17 0.45
N PRO A 7 -5.63 0.74 -0.39
CA PRO A 7 -5.56 0.51 -1.83
C PRO A 7 -4.39 1.28 -2.44
N LEU A 8 -3.68 0.62 -3.34
CA LEU A 8 -2.54 1.22 -4.04
C LEU A 8 -2.84 1.29 -5.53
N ALA A 9 -2.85 2.50 -6.07
CA ALA A 9 -3.10 2.74 -7.47
C ALA A 9 -1.82 3.04 -8.22
N GLN A 10 -1.79 2.77 -9.52
CA GLN A 10 -0.68 3.19 -10.37
C GLN A 10 -0.49 4.70 -10.26
N GLY A 11 0.76 5.13 -10.09
CA GLY A 11 1.08 6.53 -9.95
C GLY A 11 0.90 7.10 -8.55
N CYS A 12 0.60 6.26 -7.55
CA CYS A 12 0.45 6.74 -6.18
C CYS A 12 1.76 7.37 -5.66
N GLU A 13 1.63 8.27 -4.68
CA GLU A 13 2.78 8.92 -4.09
C GLU A 13 3.44 7.97 -3.09
N GLU A 14 4.61 7.43 -3.46
CA GLU A 14 5.28 6.42 -2.64
C GLU A 14 5.69 6.92 -1.27
N LEU A 15 6.09 8.17 -1.15
CA LEU A 15 6.46 8.73 0.15
C LEU A 15 5.28 8.68 1.12
N GLU A 16 4.11 9.09 0.65
CA GLU A 16 2.92 9.10 1.48
C GLU A 16 2.43 7.68 1.78
N ALA A 17 2.34 6.84 0.74
CA ALA A 17 1.83 5.49 0.88
C ALA A 17 2.68 4.67 1.84
N VAL A 18 3.98 4.63 1.61
CA VAL A 18 4.88 3.81 2.42
C VAL A 18 5.00 4.36 3.84
N THR A 19 5.00 5.68 4.00
CA THR A 19 5.05 6.30 5.33
C THR A 19 3.82 5.93 6.17
N VAL A 20 2.63 6.01 5.59
CA VAL A 20 1.40 5.66 6.30
C VAL A 20 1.41 4.18 6.69
N ILE A 21 1.77 3.31 5.75
CA ILE A 21 1.86 1.87 6.02
C ILE A 21 2.82 1.60 7.16
N ASP A 22 4.01 2.20 7.11
CA ASP A 22 5.04 2.01 8.12
C ASP A 22 4.57 2.49 9.50
N LEU A 23 4.02 3.70 9.58
CA LEU A 23 3.58 4.26 10.84
C LEU A 23 2.44 3.45 11.47
N LEU A 24 1.49 3.00 10.67
CA LEU A 24 0.38 2.20 11.17
C LEU A 24 0.87 0.85 11.69
N ARG A 25 1.79 0.21 10.98
CA ARG A 25 2.35 -1.07 11.42
C ARG A 25 3.18 -0.91 12.69
N ARG A 26 3.93 0.18 12.82
CA ARG A 26 4.66 0.47 14.06
C ARG A 26 3.73 0.65 15.24
N ALA A 27 2.53 1.16 15.00
CA ALA A 27 1.53 1.34 16.05
C ALA A 27 0.78 0.04 16.39
N GLY A 28 1.15 -1.08 15.80
CA GLY A 28 0.51 -2.36 16.08
C GLY A 28 -0.79 -2.59 15.31
N ILE A 29 -1.07 -1.76 14.31
CA ILE A 29 -2.27 -1.90 13.50
C ILE A 29 -1.97 -2.87 12.35
N GLU A 30 -2.87 -3.82 12.11
CA GLU A 30 -2.75 -4.71 10.97
C GLU A 30 -3.07 -3.95 9.69
N VAL A 31 -2.11 -3.88 8.76
CA VAL A 31 -2.29 -3.18 7.50
C VAL A 31 -2.18 -4.18 6.36
N VAL A 32 -3.18 -4.18 5.49
CA VAL A 32 -3.17 -4.96 4.25
C VAL A 32 -3.16 -3.97 3.10
N THR A 33 -2.17 -4.08 2.23
CA THR A 33 -2.13 -3.27 1.01
C THR A 33 -2.77 -4.06 -0.12
N ALA A 34 -3.54 -3.39 -0.97
CA ALA A 34 -4.24 -4.03 -2.07
C ALA A 34 -4.10 -3.21 -3.34
N GLY A 35 -3.61 -3.85 -4.41
CA GLY A 35 -3.58 -3.21 -5.72
C GLY A 35 -4.97 -3.19 -6.34
N LEU A 36 -5.23 -2.21 -7.19
CA LEU A 36 -6.49 -2.15 -7.94
C LEU A 36 -6.54 -3.21 -9.04
N GLN A 37 -5.37 -3.67 -9.46
CA GLN A 37 -5.21 -4.73 -10.46
C GLN A 37 -4.09 -5.66 -10.01
N GLU A 38 -4.02 -6.83 -10.59
CA GLU A 38 -2.92 -7.75 -10.31
C GLU A 38 -1.59 -7.17 -10.74
N GLY A 39 -0.54 -7.57 -10.02
CA GLY A 39 0.83 -7.24 -10.37
C GLY A 39 1.40 -6.07 -9.59
N LEU A 40 2.46 -5.53 -10.10
CA LEU A 40 3.22 -4.48 -9.44
C LEU A 40 2.56 -3.12 -9.61
N VAL A 41 2.71 -2.28 -8.60
CA VAL A 41 2.26 -0.89 -8.64
C VAL A 41 3.48 0.01 -8.83
N LYS A 42 3.50 0.76 -9.92
CA LYS A 42 4.56 1.73 -10.16
C LYS A 42 4.11 3.08 -9.64
N CYS A 43 4.84 3.59 -8.68
CA CYS A 43 4.53 4.84 -8.01
C CYS A 43 4.99 6.05 -8.82
N SER A 44 4.63 7.25 -8.37
CA SER A 44 4.84 8.48 -9.13
C SER A 44 6.31 8.78 -9.44
N ARG A 45 7.21 8.38 -8.57
CA ARG A 45 8.66 8.59 -8.78
C ARG A 45 9.39 7.34 -9.24
N GLY A 46 8.64 6.35 -9.71
CA GLY A 46 9.21 5.15 -10.30
C GLY A 46 9.48 4.00 -9.34
N THR A 47 9.24 4.19 -8.06
CA THR A 47 9.34 3.09 -7.09
C THR A 47 8.28 2.04 -7.41
N VAL A 48 8.67 0.78 -7.36
CA VAL A 48 7.75 -0.32 -7.67
C VAL A 48 7.43 -1.05 -6.39
N LEU A 49 6.14 -1.22 -6.11
CA LEU A 49 5.65 -1.90 -4.93
C LEU A 49 4.86 -3.14 -5.33
N LEU A 50 4.96 -4.17 -4.50
CA LEU A 50 4.11 -5.35 -4.64
C LEU A 50 3.09 -5.34 -3.49
N PRO A 51 1.82 -5.07 -3.77
CA PRO A 51 0.79 -5.11 -2.73
C PRO A 51 0.61 -6.51 -2.14
N ASP A 52 0.09 -6.57 -0.91
CA ASP A 52 -0.18 -7.85 -0.26
C ASP A 52 -1.28 -8.63 -0.98
N SER A 53 -2.22 -7.92 -1.59
CA SER A 53 -3.37 -8.56 -2.21
C SER A 53 -3.92 -7.68 -3.34
N VAL A 54 -5.02 -8.11 -3.95
CA VAL A 54 -5.68 -7.39 -5.04
C VAL A 54 -7.11 -7.08 -4.60
N LEU A 55 -7.58 -5.88 -4.90
CA LEU A 55 -8.99 -5.54 -4.70
C LEU A 55 -9.86 -6.23 -5.75
N ASP A 56 -10.94 -6.84 -5.29
CA ASP A 56 -11.93 -7.48 -6.15
C ASP A 56 -13.14 -6.59 -6.29
#